data_3d4c4a67c327e15c2ae0858330757a4c
#
_entry.id   3d4c4a67c327e15c2ae0858330757a4c
#
_cell.length_a   1.000
_cell.length_b   1.000
_cell.length_c   1.000
_cell.angle_alpha   90.00
_cell.angle_beta   90.00
_cell.angle_gamma   90.00
#
_symmetry.space_group_name_H-M   'P 1'
#
loop_
_entity.id
_entity.type
_entity.pdbx_description
1 polymer ?
#
loop_
_entity_poly.entity_id
_entity_poly.type
_entity_poly.pdbx_seq_one_letter_code
_entity_poly.pdbx_strand_id
1 'polypeptide(L)'
;MPARLMLHCRLPERVALRADPAMLSGCIDMRNGVVASSLRRIAQETLAPGFGSQAIVEGLGLVIAGELERAMAGKPSRLHKGGFAPWQIRRIDDHLRAGNWDSGVGDIARLCGVSTGHAMRAFRQSTGQSIAAYMAALRIDRACTLLTRNDLPIGQIAAELRFASASAFAAAFRRVLGMSPNAYRQRRRSGDVPQPYPARVG
;
A
#
# COMPACT_ATOMS: atom_id res chain seq x y z
N MET A 1 3.87 5.00 -16.36
CA MET A 1 3.23 3.88 -15.64
C MET A 1 4.21 2.74 -15.63
N PRO A 2 4.73 2.25 -14.50
CA PRO A 2 5.54 1.04 -14.50
C PRO A 2 4.64 -0.13 -14.88
N ALA A 3 5.02 -0.87 -15.91
CA ALA A 3 4.34 -2.08 -16.33
C ALA A 3 4.41 -3.10 -15.18
N ARG A 4 3.26 -3.53 -14.67
CA ARG A 4 3.18 -4.66 -13.75
C ARG A 4 3.29 -5.94 -14.58
N LEU A 5 4.42 -6.62 -14.47
CA LEU A 5 4.59 -7.94 -15.02
C LEU A 5 3.94 -8.95 -14.05
N MET A 6 2.87 -9.60 -14.46
CA MET A 6 2.32 -10.76 -13.74
C MET A 6 2.92 -12.02 -14.33
N LEU A 7 3.71 -12.74 -13.55
CA LEU A 7 4.29 -14.01 -13.92
C LEU A 7 3.48 -15.14 -13.25
N HIS A 8 2.87 -16.01 -14.06
CA HIS A 8 2.27 -17.25 -13.58
C HIS A 8 3.27 -18.39 -13.82
N CYS A 9 3.93 -18.84 -12.77
CA CYS A 9 4.77 -20.03 -12.81
C CYS A 9 4.01 -21.23 -12.25
N ARG A 10 3.93 -22.33 -13.03
CA ARG A 10 3.53 -23.63 -12.51
C ARG A 10 4.77 -24.29 -11.91
N LEU A 11 4.82 -24.36 -10.58
CA LEU A 11 5.88 -25.08 -9.89
C LEU A 11 5.69 -26.58 -10.08
N PRO A 12 6.76 -27.39 -10.25
CA PRO A 12 6.67 -28.84 -10.26
C PRO A 12 5.97 -29.36 -8.99
N GLU A 13 5.19 -30.41 -9.09
CA GLU A 13 4.43 -31.03 -7.97
C GLU A 13 5.28 -31.38 -6.73
N ARG A 14 6.60 -31.49 -6.90
CA ARG A 14 7.56 -31.71 -5.81
C ARG A 14 7.84 -30.48 -4.95
N VAL A 15 7.42 -29.31 -5.38
CA VAL A 15 7.57 -28.04 -4.65
C VAL A 15 6.20 -27.56 -4.21
N ALA A 16 5.60 -28.30 -3.29
CA ALA A 16 4.40 -27.84 -2.60
C ALA A 16 4.82 -26.72 -1.64
N LEU A 17 4.73 -25.46 -2.08
CA LEU A 17 4.76 -24.33 -1.17
C LEU A 17 3.58 -24.47 -0.19
N ARG A 18 3.82 -25.03 0.98
CA ARG A 18 2.87 -25.03 2.10
C ARG A 18 2.84 -23.64 2.72
N ALA A 19 2.41 -22.67 1.92
CA ALA A 19 2.36 -21.30 2.38
C ALA A 19 0.91 -20.91 2.67
N ASP A 20 0.65 -20.62 3.93
CA ASP A 20 -0.55 -19.90 4.33
C ASP A 20 -0.57 -18.53 3.61
N PRO A 21 -1.72 -18.07 3.07
CA PRO A 21 -1.88 -16.74 2.50
C PRO A 21 -1.35 -15.60 3.38
N ALA A 22 -1.41 -15.75 4.71
CA ALA A 22 -0.83 -14.81 5.66
C ALA A 22 0.70 -14.79 5.62
N MET A 23 1.34 -15.95 5.40
CA MET A 23 2.80 -16.06 5.25
C MET A 23 3.27 -15.49 3.90
N LEU A 24 2.53 -15.74 2.81
CA LEU A 24 2.81 -15.16 1.49
C LEU A 24 2.70 -13.63 1.49
N SER A 25 1.79 -13.08 2.28
CA SER A 25 1.68 -11.63 2.47
C SER A 25 2.94 -10.99 3.06
N GLY A 26 3.70 -11.73 3.88
CA GLY A 26 5.00 -11.31 4.42
C GLY A 26 6.12 -11.22 3.37
N CYS A 27 5.93 -11.90 2.22
CA CYS A 27 6.93 -11.96 1.15
C CYS A 27 6.75 -10.85 0.09
N ILE A 28 5.68 -10.07 0.13
CA ILE A 28 5.36 -9.06 -0.91
C ILE A 28 6.39 -7.92 -0.96
N ASP A 29 7.17 -7.69 0.10
CA ASP A 29 8.18 -6.64 0.18
C ASP A 29 9.61 -7.20 0.37
N MET A 30 9.87 -8.39 -0.10
CA MET A 30 11.22 -8.95 -0.04
C MET A 30 12.17 -8.17 -0.94
N ARG A 31 13.07 -7.39 -0.33
CA ARG A 31 14.24 -6.82 -1.00
C ARG A 31 15.36 -7.87 -1.08
N ASN A 32 15.04 -9.01 -1.68
CA ASN A 32 16.02 -10.07 -1.91
C ASN A 32 16.60 -9.91 -3.32
N GLY A 33 17.89 -9.60 -3.40
CA GLY A 33 18.60 -9.41 -4.66
C GLY A 33 18.57 -10.66 -5.55
N VAL A 34 18.55 -11.86 -4.96
CA VAL A 34 18.47 -13.13 -5.68
C VAL A 34 17.10 -13.28 -6.33
N VAL A 35 16.02 -13.03 -5.60
CA VAL A 35 14.65 -13.07 -6.15
C VAL A 35 14.49 -12.04 -7.27
N ALA A 36 14.95 -10.81 -7.05
CA ALA A 36 14.85 -9.74 -8.05
C ALA A 36 15.65 -10.03 -9.33
N SER A 37 16.86 -10.62 -9.22
CA SER A 37 17.66 -11.00 -10.38
C SER A 37 17.07 -12.21 -11.11
N SER A 38 16.55 -13.20 -10.38
CA SER A 38 15.87 -14.37 -10.95
C SER A 38 14.62 -13.98 -11.72
N LEU A 39 13.79 -13.08 -11.17
CA LEU A 39 12.60 -12.56 -11.87
C LEU A 39 12.96 -11.80 -13.14
N ARG A 40 14.02 -10.98 -13.11
CA ARG A 40 14.49 -10.28 -14.32
C ARG A 40 14.97 -11.26 -15.39
N ARG A 41 15.68 -12.29 -14.99
CA ARG A 41 16.16 -13.31 -15.94
C ARG A 41 15.00 -14.12 -16.52
N ILE A 42 14.02 -14.52 -15.73
CA ILE A 42 12.80 -15.16 -16.21
C ILE A 42 12.09 -14.28 -17.24
N ALA A 43 11.95 -12.98 -16.96
CA ALA A 43 11.34 -12.04 -17.90
C ALA A 43 12.11 -11.97 -19.22
N GLN A 44 13.44 -11.96 -19.20
CA GLN A 44 14.29 -11.98 -20.40
C GLN A 44 14.09 -13.26 -21.21
N GLU A 45 14.11 -14.42 -20.56
CA GLU A 45 13.90 -15.72 -21.23
C GLU A 45 12.49 -15.86 -21.81
N THR A 46 11.51 -15.20 -21.21
CA THR A 46 10.11 -15.21 -21.70
C THR A 46 9.94 -14.29 -22.91
N LEU A 47 10.63 -13.15 -22.92
CA LEU A 47 10.55 -12.17 -24.01
C LEU A 47 11.37 -12.59 -25.25
N ALA A 48 12.47 -13.31 -25.04
CA ALA A 48 13.35 -13.79 -26.11
C ALA A 48 13.74 -15.27 -25.83
N PRO A 49 12.82 -16.21 -26.03
CA PRO A 49 13.07 -17.61 -25.75
C PRO A 49 14.15 -18.18 -26.66
N GLY A 50 15.14 -18.86 -26.06
CA GLY A 50 16.23 -19.54 -26.75
C GLY A 50 16.28 -21.03 -26.38
N PHE A 51 17.32 -21.71 -26.87
CA PHE A 51 17.57 -23.11 -26.50
C PHE A 51 17.79 -23.20 -24.99
N GLY A 52 17.00 -24.05 -24.30
CA GLY A 52 17.10 -24.25 -22.85
C GLY A 52 16.36 -23.21 -21.99
N SER A 53 15.67 -22.22 -22.57
CA SER A 53 14.93 -21.21 -21.80
C SER A 53 13.93 -21.82 -20.81
N GLN A 54 13.26 -22.92 -21.17
CA GLN A 54 12.34 -23.59 -20.26
C GLN A 54 13.05 -24.11 -19.00
N ALA A 55 14.19 -24.77 -19.17
CA ALA A 55 14.98 -25.30 -18.05
C ALA A 55 15.52 -24.18 -17.15
N ILE A 56 15.91 -23.04 -17.76
CA ILE A 56 16.36 -21.85 -17.04
C ILE A 56 15.19 -21.27 -16.21
N VAL A 57 14.01 -21.12 -16.80
CA VAL A 57 12.82 -20.60 -16.11
C VAL A 57 12.41 -21.50 -14.95
N GLU A 58 12.39 -22.81 -15.16
CA GLU A 58 12.08 -23.79 -14.11
C GLU A 58 13.11 -23.77 -12.98
N GLY A 59 14.41 -23.74 -13.30
CA GLY A 59 15.48 -23.66 -12.31
C GLY A 59 15.44 -22.36 -11.49
N LEU A 60 15.18 -21.24 -12.14
CA LEU A 60 15.02 -19.94 -11.44
C LEU A 60 13.75 -19.91 -10.59
N GLY A 61 12.68 -20.58 -11.01
CA GLY A 61 11.47 -20.77 -10.22
C GLY A 61 11.75 -21.53 -8.92
N LEU A 62 12.57 -22.58 -8.97
CA LEU A 62 13.02 -23.33 -7.79
C LEU A 62 13.89 -22.48 -6.86
N VAL A 63 14.79 -21.66 -7.41
CA VAL A 63 15.60 -20.72 -6.61
C VAL A 63 14.70 -19.72 -5.88
N ILE A 64 13.72 -19.13 -6.57
CA ILE A 64 12.75 -18.21 -5.95
C ILE A 64 11.96 -18.92 -4.85
N ALA A 65 11.46 -20.14 -5.09
CA ALA A 65 10.74 -20.92 -4.09
C ALA A 65 11.59 -21.17 -2.84
N GLY A 66 12.86 -21.59 -3.01
CA GLY A 66 13.79 -21.79 -1.90
C GLY A 66 14.11 -20.49 -1.12
N GLU A 67 14.23 -19.34 -1.80
CA GLU A 67 14.42 -18.06 -1.13
C GLU A 67 13.15 -17.61 -0.37
N LEU A 68 11.96 -17.91 -0.91
CA LEU A 68 10.70 -17.68 -0.21
C LEU A 68 10.57 -18.56 1.04
N GLU A 69 10.86 -19.85 0.92
CA GLU A 69 10.88 -20.77 2.06
C GLU A 69 11.90 -20.33 3.12
N ARG A 70 13.09 -19.91 2.72
CA ARG A 70 14.11 -19.39 3.60
C ARG A 70 13.66 -18.11 4.31
N ALA A 71 13.00 -17.22 3.60
CA ALA A 71 12.41 -16.00 4.16
C ALA A 71 11.27 -16.31 5.12
N MET A 72 10.48 -17.35 4.85
CA MET A 72 9.40 -17.83 5.72
C MET A 72 9.94 -18.61 6.93
N ALA A 73 10.98 -19.44 6.77
CA ALA A 73 11.64 -20.20 7.83
C ALA A 73 12.58 -19.32 8.68
N GLY A 74 13.18 -18.31 8.05
CA GLY A 74 14.02 -17.33 8.71
C GLY A 74 13.19 -16.42 9.59
N LYS A 75 13.03 -16.81 10.86
CA LYS A 75 12.49 -16.08 12.02
C LYS A 75 11.26 -15.25 11.69
N PRO A 76 10.14 -15.39 12.41
CA PRO A 76 9.17 -14.30 12.48
C PRO A 76 10.02 -13.05 12.69
N SER A 77 10.05 -12.20 11.65
CA SER A 77 10.76 -10.92 11.67
C SER A 77 10.72 -10.46 13.11
N ARG A 78 11.90 -10.19 13.71
CA ARG A 78 11.92 -9.67 15.09
C ARG A 78 10.85 -8.61 15.09
N LEU A 79 9.69 -9.01 15.58
CA LEU A 79 8.51 -8.16 15.68
C LEU A 79 9.07 -6.86 16.18
N HIS A 80 9.02 -5.81 15.38
CA HIS A 80 9.30 -4.48 15.88
C HIS A 80 8.51 -4.42 17.15
N LYS A 81 9.18 -4.44 18.34
CA LYS A 81 8.54 -4.68 19.63
C LYS A 81 7.26 -3.83 19.67
N GLY A 82 6.12 -4.42 19.29
CA GLY A 82 4.79 -3.84 19.29
C GLY A 82 4.27 -3.11 18.04
N GLY A 83 5.08 -2.81 17.00
CA GLY A 83 4.66 -2.07 15.78
C GLY A 83 4.26 -2.97 14.58
N PHE A 84 3.67 -2.39 13.54
CA PHE A 84 3.45 -3.04 12.25
C PHE A 84 4.76 -3.14 11.45
N ALA A 85 4.91 -4.22 10.71
CA ALA A 85 5.98 -4.35 9.73
C ALA A 85 5.73 -3.37 8.55
N PRO A 86 6.79 -2.92 7.82
CA PRO A 86 6.64 -2.00 6.69
C PRO A 86 5.65 -2.46 5.61
N TRP A 87 5.57 -3.76 5.35
CA TRP A 87 4.62 -4.31 4.38
C TRP A 87 3.16 -4.20 4.85
N GLN A 88 2.89 -4.30 6.16
CA GLN A 88 1.54 -4.11 6.71
C GLN A 88 1.11 -2.65 6.57
N ILE A 89 2.01 -1.71 6.84
CA ILE A 89 1.75 -0.28 6.64
C ILE A 89 1.45 0.01 5.18
N ARG A 90 2.25 -0.52 4.23
CA ARG A 90 1.98 -0.38 2.79
C ARG A 90 0.65 -0.97 2.40
N ARG A 91 0.32 -2.17 2.88
CA ARG A 91 -0.97 -2.81 2.60
C ARG A 91 -2.15 -1.96 3.08
N ILE A 92 -2.02 -1.31 4.22
CA ILE A 92 -3.01 -0.36 4.74
C ILE A 92 -3.09 0.86 3.83
N ASP A 93 -1.96 1.45 3.45
CA ASP A 93 -1.91 2.61 2.56
C ASP A 93 -2.54 2.31 1.19
N ASP A 94 -2.17 1.20 0.56
CA ASP A 94 -2.72 0.74 -0.71
C ASP A 94 -4.23 0.52 -0.64
N HIS A 95 -4.70 -0.13 0.43
CA HIS A 95 -6.13 -0.36 0.68
C HIS A 95 -6.93 0.95 0.78
N LEU A 96 -6.42 1.92 1.52
CA LEU A 96 -7.06 3.21 1.70
C LEU A 96 -6.99 4.06 0.41
N ARG A 97 -5.85 4.06 -0.30
CA ARG A 97 -5.70 4.77 -1.59
C ARG A 97 -6.54 4.18 -2.72
N ALA A 98 -6.91 2.91 -2.62
CA ALA A 98 -7.86 2.28 -3.54
C ALA A 98 -9.30 2.81 -3.40
N GLY A 99 -9.57 3.73 -2.46
CA GLY A 99 -10.86 4.38 -2.27
C GLY A 99 -11.75 3.72 -1.20
N ASN A 100 -11.20 2.82 -0.38
CA ASN A 100 -11.95 2.18 0.71
C ASN A 100 -12.10 3.12 1.91
N TRP A 101 -12.72 4.28 1.69
CA TRP A 101 -12.85 5.35 2.70
C TRP A 101 -13.82 5.01 3.84
N ASP A 102 -14.67 4.00 3.65
CA ASP A 102 -15.59 3.52 4.68
C ASP A 102 -14.94 2.53 5.66
N SER A 103 -13.69 2.14 5.41
CA SER A 103 -12.96 1.23 6.29
C SER A 103 -12.82 1.81 7.69
N GLY A 104 -13.26 1.03 8.67
CA GLY A 104 -13.02 1.31 10.07
C GLY A 104 -11.72 0.66 10.57
N VAL A 105 -11.36 0.93 11.85
CA VAL A 105 -10.20 0.30 12.49
C VAL A 105 -10.32 -1.23 12.50
N GLY A 106 -11.55 -1.77 12.58
CA GLY A 106 -11.82 -3.20 12.52
C GLY A 106 -11.46 -3.82 11.16
N ASP A 107 -11.70 -3.09 10.06
CA ASP A 107 -11.35 -3.56 8.70
C ASP A 107 -9.85 -3.57 8.51
N ILE A 108 -9.16 -2.55 8.99
CA ILE A 108 -7.69 -2.48 8.99
C ILE A 108 -7.09 -3.59 9.85
N ALA A 109 -7.68 -3.90 10.99
CA ALA A 109 -7.24 -5.00 11.85
C ALA A 109 -7.38 -6.35 11.14
N ARG A 110 -8.55 -6.61 10.48
CA ARG A 110 -8.78 -7.80 9.66
C ARG A 110 -7.80 -7.88 8.49
N LEU A 111 -7.55 -6.76 7.80
CA LEU A 111 -6.61 -6.68 6.70
C LEU A 111 -5.20 -7.13 7.11
N CYS A 112 -4.81 -6.85 8.36
CA CYS A 112 -3.49 -7.19 8.90
C CYS A 112 -3.47 -8.49 9.71
N GLY A 113 -4.61 -9.19 9.86
CA GLY A 113 -4.71 -10.43 10.63
C GLY A 113 -4.48 -10.25 12.15
N VAL A 114 -4.88 -9.09 12.70
CA VAL A 114 -4.66 -8.76 14.14
C VAL A 114 -5.94 -8.27 14.80
N SER A 115 -5.96 -8.22 16.14
CA SER A 115 -7.06 -7.60 16.88
C SER A 115 -7.08 -6.08 16.71
N THR A 116 -8.25 -5.46 16.85
CA THR A 116 -8.44 -4.00 16.74
C THR A 116 -7.53 -3.22 17.70
N GLY A 117 -7.43 -3.69 18.96
CA GLY A 117 -6.55 -3.07 19.95
C GLY A 117 -5.07 -3.18 19.58
N HIS A 118 -4.65 -4.30 18.99
CA HIS A 118 -3.29 -4.45 18.48
C HIS A 118 -3.06 -3.53 17.28
N ALA A 119 -3.99 -3.47 16.33
CA ALA A 119 -3.90 -2.61 15.17
C ALA A 119 -3.69 -1.13 15.54
N MET A 120 -4.48 -0.62 16.50
CA MET A 120 -4.35 0.77 16.96
C MET A 120 -2.98 1.06 17.57
N ARG A 121 -2.49 0.18 18.44
CA ARG A 121 -1.18 0.35 19.09
C ARG A 121 -0.02 0.22 18.10
N ALA A 122 -0.04 -0.86 17.32
CA ALA A 122 1.01 -1.16 16.34
C ALA A 122 1.13 -0.08 15.27
N PHE A 123 -0.01 0.42 14.76
CA PHE A 123 -0.01 1.50 13.77
C PHE A 123 0.57 2.79 14.35
N ARG A 124 0.14 3.19 15.55
CA ARG A 124 0.66 4.39 16.22
C ARG A 124 2.14 4.27 16.52
N GLN A 125 2.61 3.10 16.91
CA GLN A 125 4.03 2.87 17.18
C GLN A 125 4.87 2.93 15.90
N SER A 126 4.36 2.44 14.77
CA SER A 126 5.08 2.44 13.50
C SER A 126 5.04 3.77 12.76
N THR A 127 3.96 4.56 12.90
CA THR A 127 3.72 5.77 12.12
C THR A 127 3.69 7.06 12.93
N GLY A 128 3.72 6.97 14.24
CA GLY A 128 3.59 8.10 15.17
C GLY A 128 2.16 8.66 15.28
N GLN A 129 1.18 8.17 14.52
CA GLN A 129 -0.19 8.69 14.47
C GLN A 129 -1.24 7.60 14.56
N SER A 130 -2.49 7.98 14.86
CA SER A 130 -3.59 7.02 14.86
C SER A 130 -4.05 6.67 13.43
N ILE A 131 -4.64 5.48 13.25
CA ILE A 131 -5.25 5.05 11.98
C ILE A 131 -6.27 6.09 11.51
N ALA A 132 -7.12 6.61 12.41
CA ALA A 132 -8.12 7.60 12.07
C ALA A 132 -7.50 8.92 11.58
N ALA A 133 -6.42 9.39 12.20
CA ALA A 133 -5.69 10.59 11.76
C ALA A 133 -5.05 10.36 10.37
N TYR A 134 -4.46 9.18 10.16
CA TYR A 134 -3.87 8.81 8.88
C TYR A 134 -4.91 8.76 7.76
N MET A 135 -6.05 8.12 8.00
CA MET A 135 -7.16 8.08 7.06
C MET A 135 -7.69 9.48 6.73
N ALA A 136 -7.83 10.34 7.74
CA ALA A 136 -8.23 11.73 7.53
C ALA A 136 -7.22 12.49 6.64
N ALA A 137 -5.92 12.32 6.87
CA ALA A 137 -4.88 12.93 6.06
C ALA A 137 -4.92 12.46 4.60
N LEU A 138 -5.11 11.15 4.36
CA LEU A 138 -5.24 10.59 3.00
C LEU A 138 -6.49 11.11 2.28
N ARG A 139 -7.63 11.23 2.99
CA ARG A 139 -8.83 11.84 2.42
C ARG A 139 -8.60 13.30 2.01
N ILE A 140 -7.86 14.06 2.81
CA ILE A 140 -7.53 15.45 2.48
C ILE A 140 -6.55 15.52 1.30
N ASP A 141 -5.56 14.64 1.21
CA ASP A 141 -4.67 14.55 0.05
C ASP A 141 -5.46 14.27 -1.25
N ARG A 142 -6.40 13.32 -1.20
CA ARG A 142 -7.32 13.06 -2.32
C ARG A 142 -8.20 14.27 -2.64
N ALA A 143 -8.70 14.96 -1.61
CA ALA A 143 -9.47 16.20 -1.77
C ALA A 143 -8.68 17.28 -2.51
N CYS A 144 -7.39 17.45 -2.19
CA CYS A 144 -6.52 18.39 -2.90
C CYS A 144 -6.45 18.08 -4.40
N THR A 145 -6.32 16.80 -4.73
CA THR A 145 -6.33 16.34 -6.14
C THR A 145 -7.66 16.66 -6.83
N LEU A 146 -8.80 16.40 -6.18
CA LEU A 146 -10.13 16.67 -6.74
C LEU A 146 -10.39 18.16 -6.90
N LEU A 147 -9.97 18.98 -5.93
CA LEU A 147 -10.11 20.43 -5.96
C LEU A 147 -9.31 21.10 -7.08
N THR A 148 -8.21 20.46 -7.53
CA THR A 148 -7.34 21.00 -8.59
C THR A 148 -7.67 20.52 -9.99
N ARG A 149 -8.25 19.31 -10.11
CA ARG A 149 -8.53 18.69 -11.41
C ARG A 149 -9.95 18.92 -11.91
N ASN A 150 -10.89 19.16 -11.01
CA ASN A 150 -12.32 19.23 -11.32
C ASN A 150 -12.96 20.43 -10.67
N ASP A 151 -13.94 21.02 -11.38
CA ASP A 151 -14.80 22.09 -10.83
C ASP A 151 -15.96 21.54 -9.99
N LEU A 152 -15.79 20.34 -9.43
CA LEU A 152 -16.83 19.70 -8.62
C LEU A 152 -17.23 20.59 -7.43
N PRO A 153 -18.53 20.69 -7.12
CA PRO A 153 -19.00 21.35 -5.91
C PRO A 153 -18.37 20.73 -4.66
N ILE A 154 -18.08 21.55 -3.66
CA ILE A 154 -17.48 21.10 -2.39
C ILE A 154 -18.28 19.98 -1.72
N GLY A 155 -19.63 20.05 -1.82
CA GLY A 155 -20.53 19.01 -1.31
C GLY A 155 -20.35 17.66 -2.01
N GLN A 156 -20.11 17.65 -3.32
CA GLN A 156 -19.85 16.41 -4.06
C GLN A 156 -18.50 15.80 -3.68
N ILE A 157 -17.46 16.61 -3.52
CA ILE A 157 -16.16 16.16 -3.04
C ILE A 157 -16.28 15.56 -1.63
N ALA A 158 -17.03 16.22 -0.74
CA ALA A 158 -17.28 15.70 0.60
C ALA A 158 -17.98 14.33 0.57
N ALA A 159 -18.99 14.16 -0.30
CA ALA A 159 -19.70 12.90 -0.47
C ALA A 159 -18.81 11.80 -1.07
N GLU A 160 -18.02 12.12 -2.12
CA GLU A 160 -17.05 11.16 -2.73
C GLU A 160 -16.06 10.64 -1.69
N LEU A 161 -15.58 11.52 -0.80
CA LEU A 161 -14.64 11.18 0.25
C LEU A 161 -15.30 10.66 1.54
N ARG A 162 -16.60 10.39 1.51
CA ARG A 162 -17.37 9.83 2.62
C ARG A 162 -17.31 10.67 3.90
N PHE A 163 -17.35 11.98 3.78
CA PHE A 163 -17.62 12.86 4.91
C PHE A 163 -19.12 12.96 5.17
N ALA A 164 -19.50 13.07 6.45
CA ALA A 164 -20.90 13.15 6.84
C ALA A 164 -21.61 14.42 6.28
N SER A 165 -20.85 15.49 6.02
CA SER A 165 -21.37 16.73 5.43
C SER A 165 -20.23 17.55 4.81
N ALA A 166 -20.61 18.53 3.96
CA ALA A 166 -19.66 19.53 3.44
C ALA A 166 -19.01 20.34 4.55
N SER A 167 -19.72 20.61 5.64
CA SER A 167 -19.21 21.33 6.81
C SER A 167 -18.16 20.49 7.56
N ALA A 168 -18.41 19.18 7.76
CA ALA A 168 -17.46 18.26 8.38
C ALA A 168 -16.19 18.14 7.54
N PHE A 169 -16.33 18.05 6.22
CA PHE A 169 -15.21 18.08 5.28
C PHE A 169 -14.41 19.39 5.39
N ALA A 170 -15.07 20.56 5.33
CA ALA A 170 -14.40 21.83 5.40
C ALA A 170 -13.65 22.05 6.73
N ALA A 171 -14.22 21.57 7.85
CA ALA A 171 -13.57 21.61 9.16
C ALA A 171 -12.31 20.71 9.20
N ALA A 172 -12.41 19.48 8.69
CA ALA A 172 -11.28 18.55 8.59
C ALA A 172 -10.17 19.09 7.68
N PHE A 173 -10.55 19.63 6.52
CA PHE A 173 -9.62 20.23 5.57
C PHE A 173 -8.87 21.41 6.17
N ARG A 174 -9.60 22.32 6.86
CA ARG A 174 -8.99 23.47 7.54
C ARG A 174 -8.05 23.04 8.66
N ARG A 175 -8.41 21.99 9.42
CA ARG A 175 -7.55 21.47 10.50
C ARG A 175 -6.23 20.94 9.96
N VAL A 176 -6.20 20.31 8.77
CA VAL A 176 -5.00 19.73 8.18
C VAL A 176 -4.16 20.75 7.41
N LEU A 177 -4.80 21.64 6.64
CA LEU A 177 -4.12 22.55 5.72
C LEU A 177 -4.16 24.02 6.13
N GLY A 178 -4.80 24.36 7.26
CA GLY A 178 -4.90 25.74 7.76
C GLY A 178 -5.84 26.65 6.97
N MET A 179 -6.46 26.18 5.89
CA MET A 179 -7.34 26.97 5.01
C MET A 179 -8.57 26.20 4.56
N SER A 180 -9.61 26.92 4.09
CA SER A 180 -10.82 26.29 3.58
C SER A 180 -10.61 25.64 2.19
N PRO A 181 -11.42 24.62 1.81
CA PRO A 181 -11.35 24.00 0.49
C PRO A 181 -11.50 25.00 -0.66
N ASN A 182 -12.40 25.99 -0.52
CA ASN A 182 -12.59 27.04 -1.53
C ASN A 182 -11.35 27.95 -1.64
N ALA A 183 -10.76 28.37 -0.52
CA ALA A 183 -9.55 29.16 -0.53
C ALA A 183 -8.39 28.38 -1.17
N TYR A 184 -8.27 27.08 -0.90
CA TYR A 184 -7.30 26.21 -1.53
C TYR A 184 -7.50 26.14 -3.05
N ARG A 185 -8.73 25.95 -3.52
CA ARG A 185 -9.09 25.94 -4.95
C ARG A 185 -8.71 27.24 -5.64
N GLN A 186 -9.03 28.39 -5.03
CA GLN A 186 -8.70 29.71 -5.58
C GLN A 186 -7.19 29.92 -5.69
N ARG A 187 -6.43 29.65 -4.63
CA ARG A 187 -4.96 29.77 -4.64
C ARG A 187 -4.30 28.87 -5.69
N ARG A 188 -4.82 27.66 -5.88
CA ARG A 188 -4.31 26.76 -6.93
C ARG A 188 -4.55 27.29 -8.33
N ARG A 189 -5.67 27.93 -8.58
CA ARG A 189 -5.95 28.60 -9.85
C ARG A 189 -5.02 29.79 -10.10
N SER A 190 -4.59 30.46 -9.05
CA SER A 190 -3.65 31.58 -9.13
C SER A 190 -2.18 31.18 -9.13
N GLY A 191 -1.86 29.89 -9.11
CA GLY A 191 -0.47 29.38 -9.10
C GLY A 191 0.28 29.49 -7.78
N ASP A 192 -0.38 29.93 -6.69
CA ASP A 192 0.23 30.30 -5.40
C ASP A 192 -0.09 29.27 -4.28
N VAL A 193 0.20 27.98 -4.50
CA VAL A 193 -0.01 26.97 -3.43
C VAL A 193 1.18 26.05 -3.26
N PRO A 194 1.68 25.87 -2.01
CA PRO A 194 2.61 24.81 -1.66
C PRO A 194 2.02 23.44 -2.01
N GLN A 195 2.87 22.52 -2.44
CA GLN A 195 2.47 21.12 -2.73
C GLN A 195 1.78 20.51 -1.50
N PRO A 196 0.73 19.68 -1.69
CA PRO A 196 0.11 18.99 -0.59
C PRO A 196 1.17 18.16 0.16
N TYR A 197 1.09 18.18 1.47
CA TYR A 197 1.96 17.44 2.37
C TYR A 197 1.95 15.97 1.94
N PRO A 198 3.08 15.37 1.55
CA PRO A 198 3.08 13.96 1.24
C PRO A 198 2.78 13.21 2.55
N ALA A 199 1.63 12.55 2.63
CA ALA A 199 1.38 11.52 3.63
C ALA A 199 2.31 10.33 3.30
N ARG A 200 3.62 10.54 3.43
CA ARG A 200 4.61 9.48 3.32
C ARG A 200 4.88 8.96 4.73
N VAL A 201 4.49 7.72 4.93
CA VAL A 201 5.08 6.91 5.97
C VAL A 201 6.47 6.54 5.45
N GLY A 202 7.50 7.12 6.06
CA GLY A 202 8.91 6.77 5.80
C GLY A 202 9.24 5.36 6.23
#